data_b6e97caeeeb97f0525837d3d927b0e45
#
_entry.id   b6e97caeeeb97f0525837d3d927b0e45
#
_cell.length_a   1.000
_cell.length_b   1.000
_cell.length_c   1.000
_cell.angle_alpha   90.00
_cell.angle_beta   90.00
_cell.angle_gamma   90.00
#
_symmetry.space_group_name_H-M   'P 1'
#
loop_
_entity.id
_entity.type
_entity.pdbx_description
1 polymer ?
#
loop_
_entity_poly.entity_id
_entity_poly.type
_entity_poly.pdbx_seq_one_letter_code
_entity_poly.pdbx_strand_id
1 'polypeptide(L)'
;MKNVIVGLGEALWDCLPDGKKLGGAPANFAYHTGQFGLNTLAVSALGEDPLGTETLEELKSKGINYLMPLVDYPTGSVQVELDNAGVPTYDIKEGVAWDNIPFTPELEEVAKNCCCVCCGSLA
;
A
#
# COMPACT_ATOMS: atom_id res chain seq x y z
N MET A 1 -10.83 -14.58 9.39
CA MET A 1 -11.74 -13.57 8.78
C MET A 1 -12.24 -14.13 7.46
N LYS A 2 -13.53 -14.22 7.28
CA LYS A 2 -14.16 -14.72 6.05
C LYS A 2 -14.73 -13.55 5.24
N ASN A 3 -14.85 -13.74 3.93
CA ASN A 3 -15.39 -12.74 3.01
C ASN A 3 -14.61 -11.43 3.04
N VAL A 4 -13.31 -11.51 3.19
CA VAL A 4 -12.46 -10.33 3.16
C VAL A 4 -12.20 -9.90 1.71
N ILE A 5 -12.22 -8.61 1.49
CA ILE A 5 -11.86 -7.98 0.22
C ILE A 5 -10.44 -7.46 0.35
N VAL A 6 -9.55 -7.91 -0.51
CA VAL A 6 -8.11 -7.65 -0.43
C VAL A 6 -7.68 -6.66 -1.49
N GLY A 7 -6.99 -5.61 -1.08
CA GLY A 7 -6.20 -4.77 -1.97
C GLY A 7 -4.74 -5.21 -1.86
N LEU A 8 -4.19 -5.78 -2.92
CA LEU A 8 -2.84 -6.36 -2.94
C LEU A 8 -1.94 -5.58 -3.88
N GLY A 9 -0.81 -5.14 -3.39
CA GLY A 9 0.20 -4.52 -4.22
C GLY A 9 0.93 -3.39 -3.53
N GLU A 10 1.15 -2.28 -4.23
CA GLU A 10 1.95 -1.18 -3.74
C GLU A 10 1.29 -0.40 -2.61
N ALA A 11 2.06 -0.16 -1.54
CA ALA A 11 1.84 0.88 -0.55
C ALA A 11 3.08 1.78 -0.61
N LEU A 12 2.88 3.05 -0.89
CA LEU A 12 3.98 3.95 -1.17
C LEU A 12 3.65 5.38 -0.75
N TRP A 13 4.68 6.20 -0.69
CA TRP A 13 4.54 7.63 -0.41
C TRP A 13 4.71 8.43 -1.70
N ASP A 14 3.71 9.25 -2.01
CA ASP A 14 3.80 10.25 -3.07
C ASP A 14 4.48 11.49 -2.50
N CYS A 15 5.72 11.73 -2.92
CA CYS A 15 6.52 12.86 -2.45
C CYS A 15 6.32 14.04 -3.40
N LEU A 16 5.44 14.94 -2.99
CA LEU A 16 5.10 16.17 -3.72
C LEU A 16 5.98 17.33 -3.25
N PRO A 17 6.12 18.40 -4.05
CA PRO A 17 6.91 19.57 -3.64
C PRO A 17 6.46 20.19 -2.31
N ASP A 18 5.17 20.13 -1.99
CA ASP A 18 4.58 20.70 -0.79
C ASP A 18 4.39 19.70 0.36
N GLY A 19 4.84 18.46 0.20
CA GLY A 19 4.72 17.41 1.22
C GLY A 19 4.56 16.04 0.63
N LYS A 20 4.31 15.06 1.50
CA LYS A 20 4.13 13.67 1.08
C LYS A 20 2.77 13.16 1.51
N LYS A 21 2.21 12.23 0.74
CA LYS A 21 0.94 11.55 1.03
C LYS A 21 1.09 10.06 0.84
N LEU A 22 0.48 9.29 1.73
CA LEU A 22 0.40 7.85 1.57
C LEU A 22 -0.53 7.52 0.41
N GLY A 23 -0.07 6.69 -0.50
CA GLY A 23 -0.79 6.29 -1.69
C GLY A 23 -0.58 4.82 -2.03
N GLY A 24 -0.85 4.50 -3.27
CA GLY A 24 -0.86 3.14 -3.78
C GLY A 24 -2.29 2.71 -4.07
N ALA A 25 -2.55 2.29 -5.31
CA ALA A 25 -3.91 1.97 -5.73
C ALA A 25 -4.56 0.87 -4.89
N PRO A 26 -3.89 -0.25 -4.54
CA PRO A 26 -4.52 -1.28 -3.72
C PRO A 26 -4.86 -0.82 -2.30
N ALA A 27 -4.02 -0.01 -1.67
CA ALA A 27 -4.29 0.53 -0.33
C ALA A 27 -5.46 1.52 -0.38
N ASN A 28 -5.51 2.38 -1.39
CA ASN A 28 -6.64 3.29 -1.59
C ASN A 28 -7.94 2.54 -1.86
N PHE A 29 -7.89 1.47 -2.65
CA PHE A 29 -9.03 0.59 -2.86
C PHE A 29 -9.56 0.00 -1.55
N ALA A 30 -8.68 -0.53 -0.71
CA ALA A 30 -9.07 -1.10 0.57
C ALA A 30 -9.69 -0.04 1.49
N TYR A 31 -9.12 1.16 1.52
CA TYR A 31 -9.66 2.26 2.33
C TYR A 31 -11.08 2.64 1.89
N HIS A 32 -11.28 2.93 0.60
CA HIS A 32 -12.57 3.38 0.10
C HIS A 32 -13.63 2.29 0.17
N THR A 33 -13.27 1.06 -0.13
CA THR A 33 -14.18 -0.08 -0.03
C THR A 33 -14.61 -0.30 1.43
N GLY A 34 -13.71 -0.12 2.38
CA GLY A 34 -14.00 -0.19 3.80
C GLY A 34 -14.99 0.86 4.28
N GLN A 35 -15.03 2.03 3.62
CA GLN A 35 -15.99 3.09 3.94
C GLN A 35 -17.44 2.68 3.66
N PHE A 36 -17.65 1.66 2.83
CA PHE A 36 -18.98 1.08 2.58
C PHE A 36 -19.37 0.01 3.60
N GLY A 37 -18.59 -0.17 4.67
CA GLY A 37 -18.87 -1.16 5.70
C GLY A 37 -18.45 -2.59 5.35
N LEU A 38 -17.64 -2.77 4.31
CA LEU A 38 -17.15 -4.08 3.91
C LEU A 38 -15.87 -4.44 4.66
N ASN A 39 -15.64 -5.75 4.84
CA ASN A 39 -14.39 -6.24 5.40
C ASN A 39 -13.28 -6.11 4.36
N THR A 40 -12.28 -5.29 4.62
CA THR A 40 -11.18 -5.06 3.69
C THR A 40 -9.83 -5.25 4.37
N LEU A 41 -8.83 -5.60 3.57
CA LEU A 41 -7.47 -5.76 4.02
C LEU A 41 -6.52 -5.23 2.95
N ALA A 42 -5.62 -4.36 3.33
CA ALA A 42 -4.54 -3.91 2.46
C ALA A 42 -3.32 -4.81 2.68
N VAL A 43 -2.86 -5.45 1.62
CA VAL A 43 -1.70 -6.34 1.65
C VAL A 43 -0.58 -5.74 0.83
N SER A 44 0.57 -5.54 1.48
CA SER A 44 1.77 -5.03 0.85
C SER A 44 2.99 -5.46 1.68
N ALA A 45 4.08 -4.74 1.57
CA ALA A 45 5.24 -4.89 2.42
C ALA A 45 5.85 -3.52 2.69
N LEU A 46 6.54 -3.39 3.80
CA LEU A 46 7.18 -2.14 4.23
C LEU A 46 8.64 -2.43 4.60
N GLY A 47 9.48 -1.39 4.54
CA GLY A 47 10.83 -1.45 5.03
C GLY A 47 10.90 -1.16 6.53
N GLU A 48 11.99 -1.57 7.15
CA GLU A 48 12.32 -1.19 8.52
C GLU A 48 12.95 0.20 8.52
N ASP A 49 12.16 1.21 8.22
CA ASP A 49 12.59 2.59 8.05
C ASP A 49 11.53 3.58 8.55
N PRO A 50 11.85 4.87 8.66
CA PRO A 50 10.89 5.87 9.14
C PRO A 50 9.61 5.92 8.33
N LEU A 51 9.69 5.77 7.01
CA LEU A 51 8.49 5.77 6.16
C LEU A 51 7.62 4.55 6.44
N GLY A 52 8.20 3.40 6.73
CA GLY A 52 7.46 2.20 7.13
C GLY A 52 6.69 2.43 8.42
N THR A 53 7.33 3.03 9.41
CA THR A 53 6.68 3.38 10.67
C THR A 53 5.54 4.37 10.46
N GLU A 54 5.76 5.41 9.67
CA GLU A 54 4.73 6.39 9.35
C GLU A 54 3.56 5.76 8.60
N THR A 55 3.83 4.78 7.72
CA THR A 55 2.78 4.04 7.02
C THR A 55 1.86 3.33 8.00
N LEU A 56 2.43 2.61 8.97
CA LEU A 56 1.63 1.91 9.97
C LEU A 56 0.79 2.88 10.81
N GLU A 57 1.34 4.02 11.17
CA GLU A 57 0.62 5.06 11.90
C GLU A 57 -0.56 5.61 11.09
N GLU A 58 -0.35 5.89 9.81
CA GLU A 58 -1.40 6.37 8.89
C GLU A 58 -2.52 5.34 8.74
N LEU A 59 -2.17 4.07 8.51
CA LEU A 59 -3.16 3.01 8.37
C LEU A 59 -4.01 2.86 9.62
N LYS A 60 -3.37 2.91 10.78
CA LYS A 60 -4.07 2.84 12.06
C LYS A 60 -5.00 4.04 12.27
N SER A 61 -4.54 5.24 11.93
CA SER A 61 -5.33 6.46 12.09
C SER A 61 -6.57 6.47 11.20
N LYS A 62 -6.49 5.83 10.03
CA LYS A 62 -7.60 5.72 9.08
C LYS A 62 -8.48 4.50 9.30
N GLY A 63 -8.13 3.65 10.26
CA GLY A 63 -8.88 2.43 10.55
C GLY A 63 -8.78 1.38 9.45
N ILE A 64 -7.71 1.37 8.67
CA ILE A 64 -7.48 0.39 7.61
C ILE A 64 -6.86 -0.86 8.20
N ASN A 65 -7.47 -2.01 7.94
CA ASN A 65 -6.87 -3.29 8.26
C ASN A 65 -5.75 -3.59 7.25
N TYR A 66 -4.65 -4.09 7.74
CA TYR A 66 -3.49 -4.34 6.87
C TYR A 66 -2.74 -5.61 7.25
N LEU A 67 -2.07 -6.18 6.25
CA LEU A 67 -1.06 -7.21 6.41
C LEU A 67 0.16 -6.74 5.60
N MET A 68 1.13 -6.16 6.27
CA MET A 68 2.31 -5.57 5.65
C MET A 68 3.56 -5.97 6.43
N PRO A 69 4.14 -7.16 6.15
CA PRO A 69 5.36 -7.57 6.81
C PRO A 69 6.51 -6.63 6.48
N LEU A 70 7.46 -6.53 7.41
CA LEU A 70 8.70 -5.79 7.19
C LEU A 70 9.65 -6.67 6.39
N VAL A 71 10.25 -6.09 5.36
CA VAL A 71 11.19 -6.77 4.47
C VAL A 71 12.50 -5.99 4.40
N ASP A 72 13.53 -6.62 3.85
CA ASP A 72 14.87 -6.03 3.73
C ASP A 72 15.00 -5.16 2.47
N TYR A 73 14.02 -4.30 2.26
CA TYR A 73 13.97 -3.34 1.17
C TYR A 73 13.36 -2.05 1.70
N PRO A 74 13.71 -0.88 1.13
CA PRO A 74 13.14 0.37 1.61
C PRO A 74 11.65 0.48 1.31
N THR A 75 10.91 1.17 2.16
CA THR A 75 9.51 1.50 1.93
C THR A 75 9.36 2.30 0.63
N GLY A 76 8.36 1.96 -0.17
CA GLY A 76 8.15 2.56 -1.48
C GLY A 76 7.88 4.05 -1.45
N SER A 77 8.45 4.76 -2.41
CA SER A 77 8.21 6.18 -2.60
C SER A 77 8.19 6.53 -4.08
N VAL A 78 7.43 7.57 -4.42
CA VAL A 78 7.35 8.13 -5.76
C VAL A 78 7.66 9.61 -5.66
N GLN A 79 8.65 10.07 -6.42
CA GLN A 79 8.93 11.49 -6.54
C GLN A 79 8.02 12.08 -7.60
N VAL A 80 7.29 13.11 -7.25
CA VAL A 80 6.37 13.79 -8.15
C VAL A 80 6.89 15.19 -8.42
N GLU A 81 7.18 15.48 -9.67
CA GLU A 81 7.60 16.81 -10.12
C GLU A 81 6.50 17.41 -10.99
N LEU A 82 6.25 18.69 -10.82
CA LEU A 82 5.29 19.43 -11.62
C LEU A 82 6.03 20.35 -12.57
N ASP A 83 5.60 20.39 -13.85
CA ASP A 83 6.11 21.36 -14.80
C ASP A 83 5.43 22.73 -14.61
N ASN A 84 5.77 23.71 -15.46
CA ASN A 84 5.21 25.07 -15.38
C ASN A 84 3.70 25.10 -15.62
N ALA A 85 3.13 24.09 -16.25
CA ALA A 85 1.70 23.96 -16.50
C ALA A 85 0.99 23.10 -15.43
N GLY A 86 1.73 22.63 -14.39
CA GLY A 86 1.17 21.79 -13.35
C GLY A 86 1.03 20.32 -13.74
N VAL A 87 1.62 19.90 -14.86
CA VAL A 87 1.56 18.50 -15.32
C VAL A 87 2.58 17.68 -14.52
N PRO A 88 2.14 16.59 -13.85
CA PRO A 88 3.04 15.79 -13.03
C PRO A 88 3.91 14.85 -13.86
N THR A 89 5.15 14.66 -13.40
CA THR A 89 6.06 13.61 -13.82
C THR A 89 6.38 12.76 -12.60
N TYR A 90 6.26 11.44 -12.73
CA TYR A 90 6.44 10.49 -11.64
C TYR A 90 7.75 9.73 -11.79
N ASP A 91 8.54 9.68 -10.73
CA ASP A 91 9.70 8.80 -10.61
C ASP A 91 9.40 7.73 -9.58
N ILE A 92 8.95 6.57 -10.06
CA ILE A 92 8.59 5.43 -9.23
C ILE A 92 9.85 4.62 -8.95
N LYS A 93 10.25 4.55 -7.68
CA LYS A 93 11.46 3.83 -7.29
C LYS A 93 11.27 2.32 -7.42
N GLU A 94 12.28 1.66 -7.97
CA GLU A 94 12.35 0.19 -8.06
C GLU A 94 13.16 -0.40 -6.90
N GLY A 95 13.07 -1.72 -6.71
CA GLY A 95 13.81 -2.39 -5.65
C GLY A 95 13.35 -1.99 -4.26
N VAL A 96 12.07 -1.77 -4.08
CA VAL A 96 11.45 -1.33 -2.84
C VAL A 96 10.58 -2.44 -2.22
N ALA A 97 10.08 -2.20 -1.01
CA ALA A 97 9.38 -3.21 -0.22
C ALA A 97 8.13 -3.78 -0.92
N TRP A 98 7.28 -2.93 -1.52
CA TRP A 98 6.04 -3.41 -2.15
C TRP A 98 6.29 -4.28 -3.38
N ASP A 99 7.48 -4.21 -3.98
CA ASP A 99 7.89 -5.06 -5.10
C ASP A 99 8.45 -6.40 -4.63
N ASN A 100 8.49 -6.62 -3.33
CA ASN A 100 9.07 -7.81 -2.69
C ASN A 100 8.16 -8.34 -1.59
N ILE A 101 6.86 -8.40 -1.84
CA ILE A 101 5.87 -8.89 -0.88
C ILE A 101 6.09 -10.38 -0.65
N PRO A 102 6.41 -10.82 0.59
CA PRO A 102 6.65 -12.24 0.83
C PRO A 102 5.34 -13.01 0.94
N PHE A 103 5.38 -14.26 0.49
CA PHE A 103 4.30 -15.19 0.75
C PHE A 103 4.49 -15.81 2.14
N THR A 104 3.61 -15.47 3.06
CA THR A 104 3.68 -15.89 4.46
C THR A 104 2.49 -16.78 4.81
N PRO A 105 2.57 -17.56 5.93
CA PRO A 105 1.40 -18.32 6.39
C PRO A 105 0.17 -17.44 6.63
N GLU A 106 0.36 -16.21 7.11
CA GLU A 106 -0.72 -15.25 7.33
C GLU A 106 -1.37 -14.87 5.99
N LEU A 107 -0.57 -14.63 4.96
CA LEU A 107 -1.08 -14.33 3.62
C LEU A 107 -1.82 -15.52 3.02
N GLU A 108 -1.33 -16.73 3.24
CA GLU A 108 -2.02 -17.96 2.81
C GLU A 108 -3.41 -18.05 3.41
N GLU A 109 -3.55 -17.78 4.70
CA GLU A 109 -4.85 -17.76 5.38
C GLU A 109 -5.79 -16.70 4.80
N VAL A 110 -5.26 -15.51 4.52
CA VAL A 110 -6.01 -14.45 3.85
C VAL A 110 -6.51 -14.92 2.48
N ALA A 111 -5.65 -15.56 1.71
CA ALA A 111 -6.00 -16.05 0.37
C ALA A 111 -7.12 -17.09 0.41
N LYS A 112 -7.12 -17.96 1.43
CA LYS A 112 -8.17 -18.98 1.60
C LYS A 112 -9.52 -18.37 1.98
N ASN A 113 -9.54 -17.22 2.61
CA ASN A 113 -10.75 -16.61 3.17
C ASN A 113 -11.23 -15.39 2.39
N CYS A 114 -10.48 -14.91 1.43
CA CYS A 114 -10.89 -13.74 0.65
C CYS A 114 -11.97 -14.10 -0.38
N CYS A 115 -12.85 -13.15 -0.64
CA CYS A 115 -13.87 -13.28 -1.68
C CYS A 115 -13.55 -12.43 -2.91
N CYS A 116 -12.60 -11.52 -2.80
CA CYS A 116 -12.22 -10.61 -3.88
C CYS A 116 -10.79 -10.12 -3.65
N VAL A 117 -10.01 -10.05 -4.72
CA VAL A 117 -8.67 -9.45 -4.69
C VAL A 117 -8.61 -8.39 -5.79
N CYS A 118 -8.25 -7.18 -5.39
CA CYS A 118 -7.95 -6.10 -6.32
C CYS A 118 -6.43 -5.89 -6.35
N CYS A 119 -5.84 -6.04 -7.52
CA CYS A 119 -4.41 -5.78 -7.73
C CYS A 119 -4.22 -4.95 -8.98
N GLY A 120 -3.17 -4.13 -8.97
CA GLY A 120 -2.81 -3.35 -10.14
C GLY A 120 -1.73 -4.05 -10.98
N SER A 121 -1.32 -3.39 -12.05
CA SER A 121 -0.27 -3.89 -12.94
C SER A 121 1.12 -3.38 -12.59
N LEU A 122 1.26 -2.54 -11.58
CA LEU A 122 2.55 -1.99 -11.15
C LEU A 122 3.34 -3.00 -10.32
N ALA A 123 2.69 -3.67 -9.41
CA ALA A 123 3.30 -4.66 -8.54
C ALA A 123 3.26 -6.07 -9.12
#